data_2d88a133e472f196ef6150814126dc9b
#
_entry.id   2d88a133e472f196ef6150814126dc9b
#
_cell.length_a   1.000
_cell.length_b   1.000
_cell.length_c   1.000
_cell.angle_alpha   90.00
_cell.angle_beta   90.00
_cell.angle_gamma   90.00
#
_symmetry.space_group_name_H-M   'P 1'
#
loop_
_entity.id
_entity.type
_entity.pdbx_description
1 polymer ?
#
loop_
_entity_poly.entity_id
_entity_poly.type
_entity_poly.pdbx_seq_one_letter_code
_entity_poly.pdbx_strand_id
1 'polypeptide(L)'
;VDMQELLAALSGHALYSCERQMAEGYIPLEGGHRAGVCGRMVCQPDGSWRMTQVSSVCIRIGRVIADASMPVRPFLLDDHGKAQRVLVLGAPGSGKTTLLRDAALWLAHKGLHIAVADEREGLFAEGTVGMCLDVLSGMDKAHAFPMLLRSMAPQVIISDEIGRDEDVQAVLDIVRCGMGLLVSAHARSMQEAALRPAIQAMMGVRAFDWYILLGWRAQVMGVYDCTGKKWEGTERGQLGYGGDGDDCDQRDGVSAFGWRETPGILDARHAPLSAAHEQRDPL
;
A
#
# COMPACT_ATOMS: atom_id res chain seq x y z
N VAL A 1 -17.86 -13.13 -22.47
CA VAL A 1 -16.79 -13.61 -21.57
C VAL A 1 -17.45 -14.48 -20.54
N ASP A 2 -16.97 -15.71 -20.42
CA ASP A 2 -17.44 -16.60 -19.36
C ASP A 2 -16.90 -16.07 -18.01
N MET A 3 -17.81 -15.86 -17.06
CA MET A 3 -17.45 -15.34 -15.73
C MET A 3 -16.57 -16.32 -14.95
N GLN A 4 -16.75 -17.62 -15.15
CA GLN A 4 -15.93 -18.64 -14.49
C GLN A 4 -14.50 -18.64 -15.04
N GLU A 5 -14.33 -18.56 -16.35
CA GLU A 5 -13.01 -18.42 -16.97
C GLU A 5 -12.31 -17.14 -16.54
N LEU A 6 -13.05 -16.04 -16.46
CA LEU A 6 -12.51 -14.77 -15.98
C LEU A 6 -12.02 -14.87 -14.52
N LEU A 7 -12.83 -15.45 -13.64
CA LEU A 7 -12.46 -15.61 -12.24
C LEU A 7 -11.26 -16.56 -12.06
N ALA A 8 -11.21 -17.66 -12.83
CA ALA A 8 -10.06 -18.57 -12.82
C ALA A 8 -8.79 -17.84 -13.25
N ALA A 9 -8.86 -17.05 -14.32
CA ALA A 9 -7.71 -16.26 -14.78
C ALA A 9 -7.28 -15.19 -13.74
N LEU A 10 -8.22 -14.48 -13.12
CA LEU A 10 -7.94 -13.44 -12.11
C LEU A 10 -7.35 -14.02 -10.82
N SER A 11 -7.72 -15.26 -10.45
CA SER A 11 -7.19 -15.94 -9.26
C SER A 11 -5.93 -16.77 -9.52
N GLY A 12 -5.35 -16.71 -10.72
CA GLY A 12 -4.23 -17.57 -11.11
C GLY A 12 -4.59 -19.07 -11.05
N HIS A 13 -5.84 -19.43 -11.33
CA HIS A 13 -6.43 -20.76 -11.19
C HIS A 13 -6.49 -21.31 -9.75
N ALA A 14 -6.33 -20.44 -8.75
CA ALA A 14 -6.34 -20.79 -7.33
C ALA A 14 -7.51 -20.15 -6.56
N LEU A 15 -8.76 -20.33 -7.07
CA LEU A 15 -9.97 -19.73 -6.48
C LEU A 15 -10.13 -20.03 -4.98
N TYR A 16 -9.74 -21.22 -4.54
CA TYR A 16 -9.83 -21.60 -3.11
C TYR A 16 -8.95 -20.75 -2.20
N SER A 17 -7.79 -20.34 -2.66
CA SER A 17 -6.90 -19.45 -1.88
C SER A 17 -7.45 -18.03 -1.74
N CYS A 18 -8.41 -17.64 -2.58
CA CYS A 18 -9.05 -16.32 -2.56
C CYS A 18 -10.44 -16.32 -1.90
N GLU A 19 -10.91 -17.43 -1.33
CA GLU A 19 -12.27 -17.53 -0.78
C GLU A 19 -12.56 -16.48 0.30
N ARG A 20 -11.59 -16.23 1.19
CA ARG A 20 -11.72 -15.20 2.22
C ARG A 20 -11.87 -13.80 1.61
N GLN A 21 -10.99 -13.44 0.68
CA GLN A 21 -11.01 -12.14 0.01
C GLN A 21 -12.27 -11.98 -0.85
N MET A 22 -12.72 -13.07 -1.51
CA MET A 22 -13.97 -13.06 -2.25
C MET A 22 -15.18 -12.85 -1.33
N ALA A 23 -15.17 -13.37 -0.11
CA ALA A 23 -16.19 -13.09 0.90
C ALA A 23 -16.17 -11.59 1.32
N GLU A 24 -15.04 -10.96 1.27
CA GLU A 24 -14.84 -9.52 1.48
C GLU A 24 -15.12 -8.68 0.21
N GLY A 25 -15.44 -9.32 -0.93
CA GLY A 25 -15.84 -8.69 -2.18
C GLY A 25 -14.70 -8.34 -3.13
N TYR A 26 -13.52 -8.99 -3.02
CA TYR A 26 -12.42 -8.74 -3.94
C TYR A 26 -11.51 -9.98 -4.16
N ILE A 27 -10.70 -9.91 -5.22
CA ILE A 27 -9.58 -10.81 -5.49
C ILE A 27 -8.32 -9.94 -5.64
N PRO A 28 -7.25 -10.17 -4.88
CA PRO A 28 -5.98 -9.50 -5.09
C PRO A 28 -5.37 -9.96 -6.42
N LEU A 29 -4.70 -9.04 -7.11
CA LEU A 29 -4.04 -9.31 -8.38
C LEU A 29 -2.58 -8.91 -8.29
N GLU A 30 -1.72 -9.56 -9.06
CA GLU A 30 -0.31 -9.21 -9.17
C GLU A 30 -0.10 -7.71 -9.45
N GLY A 31 1.01 -7.14 -8.98
CA GLY A 31 1.33 -5.72 -9.20
C GLY A 31 0.52 -4.76 -8.32
N GLY A 32 -0.16 -5.25 -7.27
CA GLY A 32 -0.98 -4.40 -6.39
C GLY A 32 -2.30 -3.96 -7.04
N HIS A 33 -2.72 -4.69 -8.05
CA HIS A 33 -4.03 -4.54 -8.68
C HIS A 33 -5.09 -5.26 -7.85
N ARG A 34 -6.36 -4.96 -8.06
CA ARG A 34 -7.47 -5.59 -7.35
C ARG A 34 -8.67 -5.76 -8.27
N ALA A 35 -9.26 -6.94 -8.27
CA ALA A 35 -10.58 -7.17 -8.88
C ALA A 35 -11.65 -7.17 -7.78
N GLY A 36 -12.45 -6.11 -7.70
CA GLY A 36 -13.69 -6.11 -6.91
C GLY A 36 -14.69 -7.05 -7.55
N VAL A 37 -15.31 -7.91 -6.75
CA VAL A 37 -16.32 -8.89 -7.19
C VAL A 37 -17.63 -8.65 -6.47
N CYS A 38 -18.74 -8.75 -7.20
CA CYS A 38 -20.08 -8.72 -6.64
C CYS A 38 -20.88 -9.90 -7.14
N GLY A 39 -21.75 -10.42 -6.28
CA GLY A 39 -22.54 -11.60 -6.62
C GLY A 39 -23.44 -12.05 -5.47
N ARG A 40 -23.83 -13.30 -5.50
CA ARG A 40 -24.70 -13.90 -4.49
C ARG A 40 -23.89 -14.42 -3.31
N MET A 41 -24.21 -13.93 -2.12
CA MET A 41 -23.64 -14.38 -0.86
C MET A 41 -24.56 -15.42 -0.19
N VAL A 42 -23.97 -16.43 0.43
CA VAL A 42 -24.67 -17.45 1.23
C VAL A 42 -23.97 -17.55 2.58
N CYS A 43 -24.78 -17.50 3.65
CA CYS A 43 -24.30 -17.76 5.00
C CYS A 43 -24.08 -19.25 5.20
N GLN A 44 -22.91 -19.64 5.66
CA GLN A 44 -22.56 -21.03 5.98
C GLN A 44 -23.07 -21.39 7.38
N PRO A 45 -23.17 -22.69 7.72
CA PRO A 45 -23.60 -23.13 9.04
C PRO A 45 -22.71 -22.64 10.19
N ASP A 46 -21.46 -22.33 9.93
CA ASP A 46 -20.49 -21.77 10.89
C ASP A 46 -20.61 -20.26 11.08
N GLY A 47 -21.56 -19.61 10.39
CA GLY A 47 -21.78 -18.17 10.40
C GLY A 47 -20.89 -17.38 9.41
N SER A 48 -19.98 -18.02 8.69
CA SER A 48 -19.18 -17.37 7.67
C SER A 48 -20.01 -17.08 6.40
N TRP A 49 -19.57 -16.08 5.62
CA TRP A 49 -20.19 -15.74 4.34
C TRP A 49 -19.33 -16.24 3.17
N ARG A 50 -19.98 -16.85 2.20
CA ARG A 50 -19.33 -17.32 0.97
C ARG A 50 -20.01 -16.75 -0.26
N MET A 51 -19.21 -16.27 -1.22
CA MET A 51 -19.73 -15.87 -2.53
C MET A 51 -19.88 -17.10 -3.43
N THR A 52 -21.12 -17.39 -3.83
CA THR A 52 -21.44 -18.60 -4.61
C THR A 52 -21.60 -18.32 -6.09
N GLN A 53 -21.92 -17.09 -6.45
CA GLN A 53 -22.12 -16.71 -7.84
C GLN A 53 -21.68 -15.25 -8.02
N VAL A 54 -20.66 -15.04 -8.84
CA VAL A 54 -20.19 -13.69 -9.22
C VAL A 54 -20.99 -13.24 -10.42
N SER A 55 -21.53 -12.03 -10.34
CA SER A 55 -22.32 -11.40 -11.41
C SER A 55 -21.59 -10.23 -12.07
N SER A 56 -20.65 -9.60 -11.37
CA SER A 56 -19.88 -8.48 -11.91
C SER A 56 -18.49 -8.41 -11.32
N VAL A 57 -17.56 -7.87 -12.10
CA VAL A 57 -16.15 -7.66 -11.73
C VAL A 57 -15.76 -6.23 -12.08
N CYS A 58 -15.04 -5.56 -11.17
CA CYS A 58 -14.49 -4.23 -11.37
C CYS A 58 -12.97 -4.28 -11.12
N ILE A 59 -12.15 -4.18 -12.16
CA ILE A 59 -10.70 -4.23 -12.04
C ILE A 59 -10.17 -2.84 -11.73
N ARG A 60 -9.48 -2.72 -10.58
CA ARG A 60 -8.74 -1.53 -10.18
C ARG A 60 -7.27 -1.74 -10.49
N ILE A 61 -6.72 -0.89 -11.35
CA ILE A 61 -5.30 -0.94 -11.69
C ILE A 61 -4.54 -0.07 -10.70
N GLY A 62 -3.74 -0.69 -9.84
CA GLY A 62 -2.75 -0.01 -9.01
C GLY A 62 -1.64 0.53 -9.92
N ARG A 63 -1.26 1.78 -9.74
CA ARG A 63 -0.11 2.36 -10.45
C ARG A 63 0.97 2.68 -9.43
N VAL A 64 2.20 2.27 -9.70
CA VAL A 64 3.38 2.80 -9.01
C VAL A 64 3.67 4.15 -9.66
N ILE A 65 3.64 5.21 -8.86
CA ILE A 65 4.00 6.56 -9.31
C ILE A 65 5.30 6.88 -8.57
N ALA A 66 6.40 6.91 -9.31
CA ALA A 66 7.69 7.30 -8.77
C ALA A 66 7.63 8.72 -8.21
N ASP A 67 8.38 8.96 -7.13
CA ASP A 67 8.50 10.25 -6.44
C ASP A 67 7.18 10.82 -5.87
N ALA A 68 6.15 9.97 -5.73
CA ALA A 68 4.90 10.37 -5.07
C ALA A 68 5.12 10.82 -3.62
N SER A 69 6.15 10.29 -2.95
CA SER A 69 6.54 10.66 -1.59
C SER A 69 7.47 11.87 -1.51
N MET A 70 8.00 12.36 -2.63
CA MET A 70 9.01 13.43 -2.67
C MET A 70 8.65 14.63 -1.78
N PRO A 71 7.41 15.17 -1.79
CA PRO A 71 7.06 16.32 -0.96
C PRO A 71 7.06 16.05 0.54
N VAL A 72 7.00 14.77 0.95
CA VAL A 72 6.91 14.38 2.37
C VAL A 72 8.20 13.76 2.91
N ARG A 73 9.16 13.43 2.05
CA ARG A 73 10.46 12.85 2.44
C ARG A 73 11.18 13.62 3.56
N PRO A 74 11.16 14.97 3.61
CA PRO A 74 11.78 15.73 4.70
C PRO A 74 11.19 15.43 6.10
N PHE A 75 10.00 14.86 6.16
CA PHE A 75 9.31 14.52 7.41
C PHE A 75 9.40 13.04 7.77
N LEU A 76 9.99 12.21 6.89
CA LEU A 76 10.12 10.76 7.11
C LEU A 76 11.35 10.40 7.95
N LEU A 77 12.39 11.22 7.89
CA LEU A 77 13.63 11.05 8.66
C LEU A 77 13.92 12.32 9.46
N ASP A 78 14.56 12.15 10.62
CA ASP A 78 15.13 13.27 11.36
C ASP A 78 16.52 13.67 10.83
N ASP A 79 17.14 14.67 11.43
CA ASP A 79 18.45 15.18 11.02
C ASP A 79 19.59 14.17 11.24
N HIS A 80 19.33 13.09 11.98
CA HIS A 80 20.26 11.98 12.23
C HIS A 80 19.97 10.76 11.34
N GLY A 81 19.01 10.86 10.42
CA GLY A 81 18.59 9.76 9.55
C GLY A 81 17.70 8.71 10.24
N LYS A 82 17.22 8.98 11.45
CA LYS A 82 16.28 8.11 12.16
C LYS A 82 14.87 8.32 11.61
N ALA A 83 14.18 7.21 11.38
CA ALA A 83 12.80 7.24 10.88
C ALA A 83 11.84 7.87 11.91
N GLN A 84 10.99 8.76 11.43
CA GLN A 84 9.96 9.43 12.21
C GLN A 84 8.61 8.70 12.13
N ARG A 85 7.70 9.06 13.01
CA ARG A 85 6.34 8.51 13.05
C ARG A 85 5.40 9.50 12.37
N VAL A 86 4.86 9.07 11.23
CA VAL A 86 4.08 9.95 10.35
C VAL A 86 2.71 9.34 10.09
N LEU A 87 1.66 10.14 10.30
CA LEU A 87 0.29 9.80 9.91
C LEU A 87 -0.13 10.60 8.68
N VAL A 88 -0.40 9.89 7.59
CA VAL A 88 -0.88 10.47 6.33
C VAL A 88 -2.41 10.48 6.33
N LEU A 89 -3.00 11.64 6.30
CA LEU A 89 -4.44 11.88 6.28
C LEU A 89 -4.91 12.22 4.85
N GLY A 90 -6.09 11.79 4.49
CA GLY A 90 -6.70 12.18 3.20
C GLY A 90 -7.98 11.42 2.89
N ALA A 91 -8.80 11.98 2.01
CA ALA A 91 -10.02 11.33 1.54
C ALA A 91 -9.72 9.99 0.81
N PRO A 92 -10.69 9.08 0.64
CA PRO A 92 -10.57 7.96 -0.28
C PRO A 92 -10.11 8.43 -1.67
N GLY A 93 -9.15 7.73 -2.28
CA GLY A 93 -8.62 8.08 -3.60
C GLY A 93 -7.69 9.30 -3.64
N SER A 94 -7.29 9.89 -2.50
CA SER A 94 -6.36 11.01 -2.45
C SER A 94 -4.90 10.64 -2.81
N GLY A 95 -4.57 9.36 -2.89
CA GLY A 95 -3.21 8.89 -3.23
C GLY A 95 -2.37 8.44 -2.03
N LYS A 96 -2.97 8.25 -0.83
CA LYS A 96 -2.26 7.78 0.37
C LYS A 96 -1.47 6.50 0.13
N THR A 97 -2.11 5.45 -0.37
CA THR A 97 -1.49 4.15 -0.67
C THR A 97 -0.33 4.28 -1.67
N THR A 98 -0.49 5.12 -2.69
CA THR A 98 0.57 5.42 -3.67
C THR A 98 1.77 6.09 -3.00
N LEU A 99 1.52 7.08 -2.14
CA LEU A 99 2.56 7.77 -1.38
C LEU A 99 3.27 6.82 -0.41
N LEU A 100 2.53 6.00 0.34
CA LEU A 100 3.10 5.02 1.28
C LEU A 100 4.02 4.03 0.56
N ARG A 101 3.59 3.54 -0.61
CA ARG A 101 4.38 2.60 -1.43
C ARG A 101 5.70 3.21 -1.89
N ASP A 102 5.65 4.41 -2.45
CA ASP A 102 6.86 5.11 -2.90
C ASP A 102 7.77 5.48 -1.73
N ALA A 103 7.21 5.91 -0.60
CA ALA A 103 7.97 6.20 0.62
C ALA A 103 8.67 4.95 1.18
N ALA A 104 8.00 3.79 1.16
CA ALA A 104 8.60 2.52 1.59
C ALA A 104 9.83 2.16 0.74
N LEU A 105 9.69 2.24 -0.59
CA LEU A 105 10.79 1.99 -1.51
C LEU A 105 11.93 2.99 -1.31
N TRP A 106 11.61 4.27 -1.16
CA TRP A 106 12.61 5.31 -0.91
C TRP A 106 13.37 5.09 0.40
N LEU A 107 12.68 4.75 1.50
CA LEU A 107 13.30 4.45 2.80
C LEU A 107 14.17 3.19 2.72
N ALA A 108 13.73 2.15 2.01
CA ALA A 108 14.52 0.95 1.77
C ALA A 108 15.80 1.25 0.96
N HIS A 109 15.73 2.12 -0.06
CA HIS A 109 16.90 2.59 -0.80
C HIS A 109 17.87 3.43 0.06
N LYS A 110 17.38 4.05 1.14
CA LYS A 110 18.24 4.71 2.14
C LYS A 110 18.90 3.72 3.10
N GLY A 111 18.68 2.43 2.93
CA GLY A 111 19.29 1.36 3.73
C GLY A 111 18.54 1.07 5.04
N LEU A 112 17.33 1.59 5.24
CA LEU A 112 16.53 1.25 6.40
C LEU A 112 15.82 -0.10 6.17
N HIS A 113 15.73 -0.89 7.24
CA HIS A 113 14.95 -2.12 7.25
C HIS A 113 13.46 -1.79 7.46
N ILE A 114 12.64 -2.08 6.46
CA ILE A 114 11.22 -1.74 6.40
C ILE A 114 10.38 -3.00 6.54
N ALA A 115 9.41 -2.99 7.45
CA ALA A 115 8.36 -4.00 7.49
C ALA A 115 7.01 -3.39 7.10
N VAL A 116 6.31 -4.04 6.21
CA VAL A 116 5.00 -3.61 5.72
C VAL A 116 3.93 -4.56 6.23
N ALA A 117 2.92 -4.03 6.92
CA ALA A 117 1.71 -4.76 7.25
C ALA A 117 0.62 -4.38 6.24
N ASP A 118 0.40 -5.24 5.26
CA ASP A 118 -0.53 -5.02 4.15
C ASP A 118 -1.79 -5.88 4.31
N GLU A 119 -2.68 -5.46 5.20
CA GLU A 119 -3.90 -6.20 5.55
C GLU A 119 -4.76 -6.54 4.33
N ARG A 120 -4.81 -5.63 3.35
CA ARG A 120 -5.70 -5.74 2.19
C ARG A 120 -4.97 -6.07 0.89
N GLU A 121 -3.69 -6.41 0.96
CA GLU A 121 -2.86 -6.71 -0.21
C GLU A 121 -2.91 -5.58 -1.27
N GLY A 122 -2.91 -4.34 -0.80
CA GLY A 122 -3.06 -3.14 -1.62
C GLY A 122 -1.81 -2.29 -1.72
N LEU A 123 -0.80 -2.51 -0.84
CA LEU A 123 0.45 -1.77 -0.83
C LEU A 123 1.48 -2.42 -1.77
N PHE A 124 1.71 -3.70 -1.63
CA PHE A 124 2.70 -4.42 -2.42
C PHE A 124 2.13 -5.71 -2.99
N ALA A 125 2.56 -6.08 -4.19
CA ALA A 125 2.28 -7.39 -4.75
C ALA A 125 3.13 -8.46 -4.05
N GLU A 126 2.64 -9.69 -4.03
CA GLU A 126 3.44 -10.85 -3.65
C GLU A 126 4.73 -10.87 -4.47
N GLY A 127 5.85 -11.14 -3.81
CA GLY A 127 7.16 -11.20 -4.48
C GLY A 127 7.89 -9.88 -4.68
N THR A 128 7.38 -8.74 -4.17
CA THR A 128 8.18 -7.53 -4.04
C THR A 128 9.21 -7.74 -2.92
N VAL A 129 10.12 -8.66 -3.15
CA VAL A 129 11.20 -9.01 -2.23
C VAL A 129 12.49 -8.46 -2.79
N GLY A 130 13.12 -7.61 -2.03
CA GLY A 130 14.46 -7.14 -2.33
C GLY A 130 14.78 -5.88 -1.54
N MET A 131 16.01 -5.81 -1.01
CA MET A 131 16.56 -4.61 -0.42
C MET A 131 15.86 -4.12 0.86
N CYS A 132 15.93 -4.90 1.94
CA CYS A 132 15.49 -4.44 3.27
C CYS A 132 13.99 -4.09 3.38
N LEU A 133 13.13 -4.75 2.61
CA LEU A 133 11.68 -4.57 2.63
C LEU A 133 10.99 -5.93 2.80
N ASP A 134 10.33 -6.14 3.94
CA ASP A 134 9.55 -7.33 4.24
C ASP A 134 8.06 -7.00 4.23
N VAL A 135 7.24 -7.84 3.60
CA VAL A 135 5.79 -7.64 3.49
C VAL A 135 5.05 -8.78 4.16
N LEU A 136 4.20 -8.46 5.12
CA LEU A 136 3.26 -9.36 5.75
C LEU A 136 1.85 -9.02 5.28
N SER A 137 1.23 -9.89 4.50
CA SER A 137 -0.07 -9.68 3.87
C SER A 137 -1.20 -10.46 4.52
N GLY A 138 -2.44 -9.96 4.37
CA GLY A 138 -3.66 -10.68 4.73
C GLY A 138 -3.93 -10.81 6.24
N MET A 139 -3.19 -10.10 7.09
CA MET A 139 -3.35 -10.10 8.54
C MET A 139 -3.72 -8.70 9.05
N ASP A 140 -4.64 -8.60 10.00
CA ASP A 140 -4.97 -7.33 10.65
C ASP A 140 -3.77 -6.77 11.43
N LYS A 141 -3.76 -5.45 11.61
CA LYS A 141 -2.60 -4.72 12.19
C LYS A 141 -2.36 -5.05 13.64
N ALA A 142 -3.42 -5.35 14.42
CA ALA A 142 -3.29 -5.70 15.82
C ALA A 142 -2.46 -6.98 16.03
N HIS A 143 -2.50 -7.90 15.09
CA HIS A 143 -1.68 -9.12 15.06
C HIS A 143 -0.37 -8.94 14.28
N ALA A 144 -0.41 -8.23 13.14
CA ALA A 144 0.73 -8.06 12.26
C ALA A 144 1.86 -7.26 12.92
N PHE A 145 1.57 -6.14 13.58
CA PHE A 145 2.59 -5.27 14.17
C PHE A 145 3.42 -5.98 15.25
N PRO A 146 2.82 -6.64 16.28
CA PRO A 146 3.60 -7.40 17.24
C PRO A 146 4.41 -8.55 16.63
N MET A 147 3.90 -9.17 15.57
CA MET A 147 4.61 -10.23 14.85
C MET A 147 5.85 -9.66 14.15
N LEU A 148 5.69 -8.60 13.36
CA LEU A 148 6.79 -7.94 12.65
C LEU A 148 7.86 -7.40 13.61
N LEU A 149 7.44 -6.80 14.73
CA LEU A 149 8.36 -6.32 15.78
C LEU A 149 9.28 -7.44 16.29
N ARG A 150 8.71 -8.62 16.58
CA ARG A 150 9.45 -9.73 17.16
C ARG A 150 10.28 -10.51 16.16
N SER A 151 9.79 -10.64 14.92
CA SER A 151 10.42 -11.51 13.93
C SER A 151 11.42 -10.78 13.04
N MET A 152 11.16 -9.53 12.68
CA MET A 152 11.94 -8.81 11.67
C MET A 152 12.81 -7.70 12.27
N ALA A 153 12.51 -7.22 13.50
CA ALA A 153 13.20 -6.09 14.15
C ALA A 153 13.42 -4.89 13.19
N PRO A 154 12.37 -4.40 12.49
CA PRO A 154 12.49 -3.37 11.49
C PRO A 154 12.81 -2.01 12.11
N GLN A 155 13.34 -1.08 11.31
CA GLN A 155 13.51 0.31 11.73
C GLN A 155 12.25 1.14 11.49
N VAL A 156 11.43 0.73 10.52
CA VAL A 156 10.15 1.38 10.19
C VAL A 156 9.09 0.34 9.92
N ILE A 157 7.90 0.55 10.49
CA ILE A 157 6.70 -0.18 10.09
C ILE A 157 5.84 0.72 9.22
N ILE A 158 5.36 0.16 8.11
CA ILE A 158 4.47 0.85 7.19
C ILE A 158 3.17 0.08 7.08
N SER A 159 2.03 0.77 7.14
CA SER A 159 0.73 0.14 6.92
C SER A 159 -0.28 1.13 6.37
N ASP A 160 -1.25 0.62 5.63
CA ASP A 160 -2.37 1.41 5.13
C ASP A 160 -3.51 1.43 6.17
N GLU A 161 -4.28 2.49 6.16
CA GLU A 161 -5.60 2.67 6.79
C GLU A 161 -5.73 2.20 8.25
N ILE A 162 -5.18 2.97 9.19
CA ILE A 162 -5.48 2.82 10.61
C ILE A 162 -6.77 3.57 10.98
N GLY A 163 -7.51 3.07 11.98
CA GLY A 163 -8.72 3.77 12.43
C GLY A 163 -9.65 2.95 13.30
N ARG A 164 -9.32 1.69 13.57
CA ARG A 164 -10.03 0.85 14.55
C ARG A 164 -9.44 1.05 15.94
N ASP A 165 -10.21 0.76 16.97
CA ASP A 165 -9.74 0.86 18.35
C ASP A 165 -8.60 -0.13 18.65
N GLU A 166 -8.61 -1.31 18.00
CA GLU A 166 -7.55 -2.31 18.09
C GLU A 166 -6.21 -1.81 17.50
N ASP A 167 -6.25 -0.96 16.49
CA ASP A 167 -5.05 -0.38 15.86
C ASP A 167 -4.31 0.53 16.85
N VAL A 168 -5.02 1.17 17.79
CA VAL A 168 -4.43 2.10 18.76
C VAL A 168 -3.36 1.41 19.58
N GLN A 169 -3.69 0.22 20.16
CA GLN A 169 -2.74 -0.50 21.00
C GLN A 169 -1.51 -0.94 20.19
N ALA A 170 -1.69 -1.41 18.97
CA ALA A 170 -0.61 -1.83 18.09
C ALA A 170 0.32 -0.65 17.75
N VAL A 171 -0.23 0.53 17.46
CA VAL A 171 0.55 1.77 17.25
C VAL A 171 1.32 2.16 18.52
N LEU A 172 0.69 2.10 19.71
CA LEU A 172 1.35 2.44 20.95
C LEU A 172 2.53 1.51 21.26
N ASP A 173 2.45 0.26 20.91
CA ASP A 173 3.54 -0.69 21.11
C ASP A 173 4.75 -0.34 20.23
N ILE A 174 4.53 0.09 18.97
CA ILE A 174 5.58 0.61 18.08
C ILE A 174 6.20 1.88 18.67
N VAL A 175 5.38 2.81 19.18
CA VAL A 175 5.84 4.05 19.80
C VAL A 175 6.75 3.77 21.00
N ARG A 176 6.37 2.81 21.85
CA ARG A 176 7.16 2.38 23.02
C ARG A 176 8.51 1.79 22.63
N CYS A 177 8.56 1.09 21.49
CA CYS A 177 9.81 0.56 20.94
C CYS A 177 10.72 1.64 20.31
N GLY A 178 10.25 2.88 20.17
CA GLY A 178 11.01 3.99 19.58
C GLY A 178 11.29 3.84 18.10
N MET A 179 10.47 3.08 17.40
CA MET A 179 10.60 2.82 15.96
C MET A 179 9.90 3.87 15.12
N GLY A 180 10.30 3.98 13.85
CA GLY A 180 9.58 4.72 12.84
C GLY A 180 8.26 4.07 12.48
N LEU A 181 7.27 4.90 12.15
CA LEU A 181 5.95 4.44 11.74
C LEU A 181 5.40 5.32 10.63
N LEU A 182 5.01 4.73 9.52
CA LEU A 182 4.37 5.45 8.44
C LEU A 182 3.04 4.77 8.10
N VAL A 183 1.95 5.43 8.48
CA VAL A 183 0.59 4.87 8.32
C VAL A 183 -0.35 5.90 7.73
N SER A 184 -1.49 5.44 7.23
CA SER A 184 -2.52 6.35 6.72
C SER A 184 -3.86 6.22 7.46
N ALA A 185 -4.67 7.27 7.36
CA ALA A 185 -6.05 7.26 7.82
C ALA A 185 -6.94 8.13 6.93
N HIS A 186 -8.24 7.84 6.94
CA HIS A 186 -9.21 8.66 6.24
C HIS A 186 -9.58 9.89 7.07
N ALA A 187 -9.25 11.08 6.57
CA ALA A 187 -9.80 12.35 7.06
C ALA A 187 -9.60 13.43 5.99
N ARG A 188 -10.53 14.37 5.88
CA ARG A 188 -10.45 15.51 4.94
C ARG A 188 -9.79 16.75 5.55
N SER A 189 -9.62 16.74 6.89
CA SER A 189 -8.97 17.82 7.64
C SER A 189 -8.42 17.28 8.96
N MET A 190 -7.54 18.06 9.60
CA MET A 190 -7.07 17.76 10.96
C MET A 190 -8.20 17.76 11.98
N GLN A 191 -9.19 18.65 11.82
CA GLN A 191 -10.36 18.71 12.70
C GLN A 191 -11.17 17.42 12.58
N GLU A 192 -11.43 16.93 11.38
CA GLU A 192 -12.12 15.65 11.17
C GLU A 192 -11.34 14.48 11.77
N ALA A 193 -10.02 14.46 11.59
CA ALA A 193 -9.15 13.43 12.19
C ALA A 193 -9.23 13.42 13.70
N ALA A 194 -9.18 14.58 14.35
CA ALA A 194 -9.24 14.73 15.80
C ALA A 194 -10.60 14.32 16.41
N LEU A 195 -11.67 14.27 15.63
CA LEU A 195 -12.99 13.79 16.06
C LEU A 195 -13.11 12.26 16.05
N ARG A 196 -12.18 11.55 15.43
CA ARG A 196 -12.19 10.07 15.42
C ARG A 196 -11.58 9.53 16.70
N PRO A 197 -12.29 8.70 17.51
CA PRO A 197 -11.80 8.26 18.82
C PRO A 197 -10.41 7.63 18.78
N ALA A 198 -10.15 6.71 17.85
CA ALA A 198 -8.85 6.07 17.71
C ALA A 198 -7.72 7.09 17.40
N ILE A 199 -7.95 8.03 16.47
CA ILE A 199 -6.95 9.04 16.14
C ILE A 199 -6.77 10.03 17.28
N GLN A 200 -7.85 10.45 17.94
CA GLN A 200 -7.81 11.32 19.12
C GLN A 200 -6.99 10.69 20.26
N ALA A 201 -7.17 9.40 20.54
CA ALA A 201 -6.38 8.68 21.53
C ALA A 201 -4.88 8.70 21.18
N MET A 202 -4.52 8.44 19.93
CA MET A 202 -3.13 8.49 19.46
C MET A 202 -2.55 9.92 19.49
N MET A 203 -3.34 10.94 19.19
CA MET A 203 -2.93 12.35 19.33
C MET A 203 -2.68 12.72 20.79
N GLY A 204 -3.53 12.29 21.71
CA GLY A 204 -3.41 12.56 23.14
C GLY A 204 -2.09 12.08 23.75
N VAL A 205 -1.52 11.01 23.24
CA VAL A 205 -0.21 10.47 23.65
C VAL A 205 0.95 10.86 22.73
N ARG A 206 0.71 11.73 21.76
CA ARG A 206 1.70 12.17 20.74
C ARG A 206 2.36 10.98 20.04
N ALA A 207 1.53 10.05 19.57
CA ALA A 207 2.00 8.84 18.90
C ALA A 207 2.78 9.16 17.60
N PHE A 208 2.45 10.27 16.94
CA PHE A 208 3.08 10.70 15.70
C PHE A 208 3.85 12.00 15.88
N ASP A 209 4.98 12.09 15.20
CA ASP A 209 5.80 13.31 15.15
C ASP A 209 5.21 14.30 14.14
N TRP A 210 4.60 13.77 13.07
CA TRP A 210 3.99 14.55 11.99
C TRP A 210 2.65 13.99 11.53
N TYR A 211 1.74 14.90 11.16
CA TYR A 211 0.52 14.59 10.43
C TYR A 211 0.59 15.29 9.07
N ILE A 212 0.35 14.55 7.99
CA ILE A 212 0.41 15.07 6.61
C ILE A 212 -0.97 14.95 6.00
N LEU A 213 -1.57 16.08 5.64
CA LEU A 213 -2.88 16.11 5.00
C LEU A 213 -2.72 16.15 3.49
N LEU A 214 -3.31 15.17 2.80
CA LEU A 214 -3.33 15.06 1.35
C LEU A 214 -4.66 15.50 0.76
N GLY A 215 -4.57 16.28 -0.30
CA GLY A 215 -5.65 16.56 -1.23
C GLY A 215 -5.68 15.57 -2.40
N TRP A 216 -6.19 16.02 -3.53
CA TRP A 216 -6.27 15.22 -4.75
C TRP A 216 -4.88 14.91 -5.31
N ARG A 217 -4.68 13.66 -5.82
CA ARG A 217 -3.43 13.19 -6.43
C ARG A 217 -2.19 13.35 -5.53
N ALA A 218 -2.33 13.04 -4.26
CA ALA A 218 -1.25 13.12 -3.27
C ALA A 218 -0.67 14.55 -3.08
N GLN A 219 -1.40 15.59 -3.48
CA GLN A 219 -0.99 16.97 -3.20
C GLN A 219 -0.97 17.20 -1.69
N VAL A 220 0.14 17.67 -1.14
CA VAL A 220 0.25 18.05 0.27
C VAL A 220 -0.50 19.34 0.51
N MET A 221 -1.58 19.29 1.29
CA MET A 221 -2.42 20.43 1.68
C MET A 221 -1.95 21.08 2.98
N GLY A 222 -1.25 20.33 3.82
CA GLY A 222 -0.68 20.81 5.07
C GLY A 222 0.11 19.74 5.78
N VAL A 223 1.08 20.20 6.55
CA VAL A 223 1.85 19.39 7.49
C VAL A 223 1.60 19.96 8.89
N TYR A 224 1.45 19.08 9.86
CA TYR A 224 1.14 19.44 11.24
C TYR A 224 2.08 18.69 12.17
N ASP A 225 2.50 19.33 13.25
CA ASP A 225 3.36 18.76 14.27
C ASP A 225 2.62 17.79 15.20
N CYS A 226 3.33 17.20 16.14
CA CYS A 226 2.79 16.23 17.12
C CYS A 226 1.66 16.80 18.00
N THR A 227 1.47 18.12 18.03
CA THR A 227 0.38 18.80 18.75
C THR A 227 -0.82 19.09 17.88
N GLY A 228 -0.72 18.81 16.56
CA GLY A 228 -1.73 19.15 15.56
C GLY A 228 -1.71 20.61 15.11
N LYS A 229 -0.66 21.37 15.47
CA LYS A 229 -0.45 22.74 14.98
C LYS A 229 0.14 22.67 13.57
N LYS A 230 -0.40 23.50 12.67
CA LYS A 230 0.11 23.59 11.31
C LYS A 230 1.55 24.09 11.31
N TRP A 231 2.41 23.36 10.62
CA TRP A 231 3.79 23.74 10.41
C TRP A 231 3.87 24.80 9.28
N GLU A 232 4.49 25.93 9.58
CA GLU A 232 4.62 27.07 8.65
C GLU A 232 6.06 27.27 8.16
N GLY A 233 6.97 26.35 8.49
CA GLY A 233 8.38 26.46 8.12
C GLY A 233 8.63 26.27 6.65
N THR A 234 9.43 27.15 6.07
CA THR A 234 9.89 27.10 4.67
C THR A 234 11.13 26.22 4.46
N GLU A 235 11.77 25.68 5.52
CA GLU A 235 13.18 25.29 5.47
C GLU A 235 13.55 23.81 5.68
N ARG A 236 12.62 22.86 5.90
CA ARG A 236 13.03 21.45 5.87
C ARG A 236 13.35 20.92 4.46
N GLY A 237 13.03 21.68 3.42
CA GLY A 237 13.39 21.37 2.03
C GLY A 237 14.75 21.93 1.58
N GLN A 238 15.41 22.77 2.39
CA GLN A 238 16.73 23.34 2.09
C GLN A 238 17.88 22.71 2.90
N LEU A 239 17.59 21.79 3.82
CA LEU A 239 18.64 20.97 4.42
C LEU A 239 19.19 20.02 3.36
N GLY A 240 20.16 20.55 2.67
CA GLY A 240 21.11 20.00 1.74
C GLY A 240 21.03 18.49 1.49
N TYR A 241 20.18 18.07 0.60
CA TYR A 241 20.63 17.07 -0.35
C TYR A 241 21.56 17.81 -1.31
N GLY A 242 22.81 18.02 -0.87
CA GLY A 242 23.92 18.27 -1.76
C GLY A 242 23.85 17.18 -2.80
N GLY A 243 23.46 17.55 -4.00
CA GLY A 243 23.59 16.72 -5.15
C GLY A 243 25.08 16.44 -5.31
N ASP A 244 25.50 15.29 -4.97
CA ASP A 244 26.54 14.58 -5.65
C ASP A 244 25.81 13.59 -6.53
N GLY A 245 25.38 14.11 -7.68
CA GLY A 245 25.29 13.31 -8.87
C GLY A 245 26.68 12.69 -9.08
N ASP A 246 26.67 11.47 -9.56
CA ASP A 246 27.83 10.77 -10.08
C ASP A 246 28.83 10.26 -9.02
N ASP A 247 28.48 9.16 -8.33
CA ASP A 247 29.46 8.09 -8.05
C ASP A 247 28.81 6.80 -7.53
N CYS A 248 27.90 6.21 -8.27
CA CYS A 248 27.41 4.84 -8.07
C CYS A 248 27.65 3.94 -9.29
N ASP A 249 28.68 4.27 -10.09
CA ASP A 249 29.05 3.45 -11.23
C ASP A 249 30.46 2.90 -11.06
N GLN A 250 30.67 2.03 -10.09
CA GLN A 250 31.75 1.05 -10.05
C GLN A 250 31.79 0.31 -8.71
N ARG A 251 30.85 -0.57 -8.47
CA ARG A 251 31.09 -1.82 -7.71
C ARG A 251 30.02 -2.85 -8.07
N ASP A 252 30.49 -3.86 -8.81
CA ASP A 252 29.95 -5.21 -8.89
C ASP A 252 28.50 -5.42 -9.35
N GLY A 253 28.32 -5.56 -10.66
CA GLY A 253 27.65 -6.66 -11.36
C GLY A 253 26.29 -7.17 -10.88
N VAL A 254 25.46 -6.35 -10.22
CA VAL A 254 24.05 -6.66 -10.03
C VAL A 254 23.27 -5.64 -10.86
N SER A 255 22.84 -6.10 -12.03
CA SER A 255 22.01 -5.31 -12.93
C SER A 255 20.87 -4.67 -12.17
N ALA A 256 20.81 -3.34 -12.27
CA ALA A 256 19.65 -2.55 -11.92
C ALA A 256 18.39 -3.31 -12.35
N PHE A 257 17.42 -3.41 -11.46
CA PHE A 257 16.09 -3.90 -11.79
C PHE A 257 15.54 -3.04 -12.92
N GLY A 258 15.82 -3.45 -14.15
CA GLY A 258 15.17 -2.96 -15.33
C GLY A 258 13.72 -3.40 -15.25
N TRP A 259 12.85 -2.50 -14.87
CA TRP A 259 11.46 -2.59 -15.21
C TRP A 259 11.39 -2.53 -16.73
N ARG A 260 11.46 -3.70 -17.38
CA ARG A 260 11.02 -3.79 -18.76
C ARG A 260 9.54 -3.41 -18.73
N GLU A 261 9.21 -2.33 -19.40
CA GLU A 261 7.86 -2.13 -19.88
C GLU A 261 7.47 -3.43 -20.58
N THR A 262 6.57 -4.17 -19.98
CA THR A 262 5.93 -5.29 -20.66
C THR A 262 5.18 -4.68 -21.83
N PRO A 263 5.50 -5.03 -23.09
CA PRO A 263 4.81 -4.44 -24.23
C PRO A 263 3.32 -4.78 -24.11
N GLY A 264 2.49 -3.75 -24.10
CA GLY A 264 1.08 -3.71 -24.39
C GLY A 264 0.29 -4.99 -24.25
N ILE A 265 -0.46 -5.11 -23.18
CA ILE A 265 -1.69 -5.91 -23.19
C ILE A 265 -2.66 -5.12 -24.07
N LEU A 266 -2.75 -5.60 -25.31
CA LEU A 266 -3.82 -5.50 -26.30
C LEU A 266 -4.92 -4.46 -26.03
N ASP A 267 -4.86 -3.40 -26.82
CA ASP A 267 -6.03 -2.61 -27.19
C ASP A 267 -7.04 -3.53 -27.90
N ALA A 268 -8.10 -3.91 -27.18
CA ALA A 268 -9.14 -4.81 -27.63
C ALA A 268 -10.04 -4.22 -28.74
N ARG A 269 -9.60 -3.21 -29.48
CA ARG A 269 -10.40 -2.53 -30.51
C ARG A 269 -10.05 -2.87 -31.95
N HIS A 270 -9.05 -3.71 -32.21
CA HIS A 270 -8.73 -4.15 -33.58
C HIS A 270 -8.25 -5.61 -33.61
N ALA A 271 -9.20 -6.54 -33.48
CA ALA A 271 -9.02 -7.89 -33.99
C ALA A 271 -9.83 -7.99 -35.30
N PRO A 272 -9.20 -8.23 -36.46
CA PRO A 272 -9.96 -8.52 -37.66
C PRO A 272 -10.53 -9.95 -37.57
N LEU A 273 -11.85 -10.02 -37.72
CA LEU A 273 -12.54 -11.26 -38.07
C LEU A 273 -12.10 -11.65 -39.47
N SER A 274 -11.24 -12.65 -39.62
CA SER A 274 -11.10 -13.35 -40.89
C SER A 274 -10.61 -14.77 -40.68
N ALA A 275 -11.42 -15.69 -41.22
CA ALA A 275 -11.09 -16.96 -41.80
C ALA A 275 -10.63 -18.11 -40.92
N ALA A 276 -11.59 -18.92 -40.48
CA ALA A 276 -11.43 -20.36 -40.44
C ALA A 276 -12.56 -21.01 -41.23
N HIS A 277 -12.35 -21.13 -42.52
CA HIS A 277 -13.06 -22.07 -43.36
C HIS A 277 -12.01 -23.03 -43.93
N GLU A 278 -12.45 -24.32 -43.97
CA GLU A 278 -11.86 -25.42 -44.72
C GLU A 278 -10.63 -26.14 -44.13
N GLN A 279 -10.92 -27.32 -43.52
CA GLN A 279 -10.58 -28.59 -44.23
C GLN A 279 -11.30 -29.74 -43.50
N ARG A 280 -12.38 -30.23 -44.18
CA ARG A 280 -12.82 -31.63 -44.10
C ARG A 280 -11.88 -32.37 -45.01
N ASP A 281 -11.41 -33.54 -44.59
CA ASP A 281 -11.37 -34.71 -45.46
C ASP A 281 -11.37 -36.04 -44.67
N PRO A 282 -11.87 -37.08 -45.24
CA PRO A 282 -12.48 -38.22 -44.61
C PRO A 282 -11.57 -39.46 -44.61
N LEU A 283 -11.74 -40.28 -43.59
CA LEU A 283 -11.83 -41.77 -43.70
C LEU A 283 -12.11 -42.35 -42.30
#